data_1354c26ee82ef1442108bc191db3d480
#
_entry.id   1354c26ee82ef1442108bc191db3d480
#
_cell.length_a   1.000
_cell.length_b   1.000
_cell.length_c   1.000
_cell.angle_alpha   90.00
_cell.angle_beta   90.00
_cell.angle_gamma   90.00
#
_symmetry.space_group_name_H-M   'P 1'
#
loop_
_entity.id
_entity.type
_entity.pdbx_description
1 polymer ?
#
loop_
_entity_poly.entity_id
_entity_poly.type
_entity_poly.pdbx_seq_one_letter_code
_entity_poly.pdbx_strand_id
1 'polypeptide(L)'
;YYIMAKKANKTEVEATPPVVKQPKVETPVVDIPEPKKNKWEIKDRLYVLKGKNKPLSRSIRCANIYWFDEEKGYERELKHTLNQRTSFVDEMKGDQRLDHIVFRSGQLFIPKEKTVLQKLLSVYHPDKDKLYFEHKPVEIAQNQMELLEMETDALIAARNMDIDVAEAIMRVENGSSVSKMSSKELKRDLLLFARKKPQLFLDLANDENVVLRNFGIKATELGILNLSSDQRTFSWASNKRKLMNVPFDEH
;
A
#
# COMPACT_ATOMS: atom_id res chain seq x y z
N TYR A 1 -34.95 -7.41 -72.61
CA TYR A 1 -34.93 -8.65 -73.43
C TYR A 1 -34.15 -9.73 -72.68
N TYR A 2 -34.90 -10.67 -72.18
CA TYR A 2 -34.88 -12.13 -72.38
C TYR A 2 -33.63 -12.83 -71.82
N ILE A 3 -33.72 -13.63 -70.86
CA ILE A 3 -34.38 -14.90 -70.53
C ILE A 3 -33.34 -16.03 -70.32
N MET A 4 -33.58 -16.75 -69.22
CA MET A 4 -33.40 -18.20 -69.00
C MET A 4 -31.97 -18.76 -68.96
N ALA A 5 -31.65 -19.39 -67.91
CA ALA A 5 -32.16 -20.57 -67.21
C ALA A 5 -31.22 -21.78 -67.39
N LYS A 6 -30.99 -22.44 -66.28
CA LYS A 6 -30.89 -23.91 -66.06
C LYS A 6 -29.53 -24.59 -65.90
N LYS A 7 -29.56 -25.25 -64.83
CA LYS A 7 -29.22 -26.65 -64.40
C LYS A 7 -27.80 -26.94 -64.02
N ALA A 8 -27.63 -27.20 -62.74
CA ALA A 8 -27.57 -28.49 -62.06
C ALA A 8 -26.55 -29.52 -62.60
N ASN A 9 -25.57 -29.86 -61.77
CA ASN A 9 -25.20 -31.19 -61.33
C ASN A 9 -24.01 -31.06 -60.38
N LYS A 10 -24.15 -31.49 -59.15
CA LYS A 10 -24.05 -32.82 -58.58
C LYS A 10 -22.59 -33.26 -58.31
N THR A 11 -22.33 -33.38 -57.01
CA THR A 11 -21.52 -34.36 -56.30
C THR A 11 -20.01 -34.27 -56.43
N GLU A 12 -19.38 -33.92 -55.31
CA GLU A 12 -18.49 -34.89 -54.68
C GLU A 12 -18.23 -34.51 -53.23
N VAL A 13 -18.38 -35.48 -52.36
CA VAL A 13 -18.23 -35.40 -50.93
C VAL A 13 -16.75 -35.68 -50.63
N GLU A 14 -16.04 -34.73 -50.11
CA GLU A 14 -14.74 -34.97 -49.52
C GLU A 14 -14.79 -34.74 -47.99
N ALA A 15 -14.54 -35.82 -47.28
CA ALA A 15 -14.63 -35.94 -45.84
C ALA A 15 -13.51 -35.15 -45.17
N THR A 16 -13.86 -34.13 -44.39
CA THR A 16 -12.95 -33.50 -43.47
C THR A 16 -12.87 -34.32 -42.16
N PRO A 17 -11.64 -34.52 -41.58
CA PRO A 17 -11.50 -35.26 -40.36
C PRO A 17 -12.04 -34.49 -39.14
N PRO A 18 -12.43 -35.19 -38.06
CA PRO A 18 -13.12 -34.56 -36.92
C PRO A 18 -12.18 -33.64 -36.16
N VAL A 19 -12.64 -32.39 -35.98
CA VAL A 19 -12.03 -31.39 -35.12
C VAL A 19 -12.13 -31.87 -33.67
N VAL A 20 -10.98 -32.20 -33.10
CA VAL A 20 -10.81 -32.49 -31.66
C VAL A 20 -11.13 -31.20 -30.91
N LYS A 21 -12.25 -31.20 -30.18
CA LYS A 21 -12.61 -30.11 -29.23
C LYS A 21 -11.60 -30.10 -28.09
N GLN A 22 -10.74 -29.10 -28.06
CA GLN A 22 -9.91 -28.82 -26.90
C GLN A 22 -10.82 -28.43 -25.71
N PRO A 23 -10.55 -28.89 -24.49
CA PRO A 23 -11.31 -28.47 -23.33
C PRO A 23 -11.06 -26.97 -23.09
N LYS A 24 -12.14 -26.20 -23.00
CA LYS A 24 -12.10 -24.83 -22.51
C LYS A 24 -11.54 -24.84 -21.08
N VAL A 25 -10.34 -24.30 -20.92
CA VAL A 25 -9.82 -23.95 -19.62
C VAL A 25 -10.65 -22.76 -19.14
N GLU A 26 -11.58 -23.00 -18.23
CA GLU A 26 -12.25 -21.95 -17.49
C GLU A 26 -11.22 -21.32 -16.56
N THR A 27 -10.71 -20.16 -16.94
CA THR A 27 -9.98 -19.29 -16.02
C THR A 27 -10.95 -18.89 -14.90
N PRO A 28 -10.59 -19.05 -13.63
CA PRO A 28 -11.43 -18.57 -12.54
C PRO A 28 -11.56 -17.06 -12.69
N VAL A 29 -12.78 -16.58 -12.88
CA VAL A 29 -13.13 -15.17 -12.80
C VAL A 29 -12.91 -14.79 -11.35
N VAL A 30 -11.79 -14.11 -11.09
CA VAL A 30 -11.57 -13.45 -9.81
C VAL A 30 -12.58 -12.31 -9.77
N ASP A 31 -13.62 -12.47 -8.97
CA ASP A 31 -14.56 -11.41 -8.63
C ASP A 31 -13.76 -10.28 -7.94
N ILE A 32 -13.31 -9.32 -8.74
CA ILE A 32 -12.76 -8.07 -8.22
C ILE A 32 -13.98 -7.32 -7.68
N PRO A 33 -14.10 -7.11 -6.35
CA PRO A 33 -15.23 -6.39 -5.81
C PRO A 33 -15.22 -4.99 -6.41
N GLU A 34 -16.27 -4.65 -7.16
CA GLU A 34 -16.46 -3.30 -7.68
C GLU A 34 -16.29 -2.29 -6.55
N PRO A 35 -15.53 -1.20 -6.76
CA PRO A 35 -15.35 -0.17 -5.74
C PRO A 35 -16.73 0.35 -5.37
N LYS A 36 -17.18 0.03 -4.15
CA LYS A 36 -18.44 0.52 -3.60
C LYS A 36 -18.41 2.04 -3.72
N LYS A 37 -19.23 2.62 -4.61
CA LYS A 37 -19.45 4.07 -4.67
C LYS A 37 -19.91 4.49 -3.28
N ASN A 38 -18.98 5.02 -2.49
CA ASN A 38 -19.25 5.45 -1.13
C ASN A 38 -20.32 6.54 -1.18
N LYS A 39 -21.54 6.18 -0.84
CA LYS A 39 -22.62 7.17 -0.67
C LYS A 39 -22.15 8.16 0.40
N TRP A 40 -22.20 9.46 0.05
CA TRP A 40 -21.85 10.51 1.00
C TRP A 40 -22.69 10.40 2.26
N GLU A 41 -22.04 10.16 3.39
CA GLU A 41 -22.69 10.02 4.68
C GLU A 41 -22.98 11.40 5.28
N ILE A 42 -24.24 11.64 5.61
CA ILE A 42 -24.69 12.91 6.19
C ILE A 42 -24.48 12.84 7.71
N LYS A 43 -23.39 13.46 8.18
CA LYS A 43 -23.02 13.55 9.59
C LYS A 43 -22.28 14.85 9.88
N ASP A 44 -22.21 15.22 11.14
CA ASP A 44 -21.35 16.30 11.59
C ASP A 44 -19.88 15.91 11.41
N ARG A 45 -19.05 16.86 10.98
CA ARG A 45 -17.63 16.59 10.72
C ARG A 45 -16.75 17.59 11.46
N LEU A 46 -15.68 17.07 12.03
CA LEU A 46 -14.64 17.84 12.68
C LEU A 46 -13.34 17.72 11.89
N TYR A 47 -12.78 18.85 11.50
CA TYR A 47 -11.48 18.92 10.84
C TYR A 47 -10.46 19.50 11.80
N VAL A 48 -9.25 18.93 11.81
CA VAL A 48 -8.17 19.30 12.74
C VAL A 48 -6.90 19.60 11.96
N LEU A 49 -6.24 20.71 12.30
CA LEU A 49 -4.93 21.04 11.72
C LEU A 49 -3.86 20.05 12.13
N LYS A 50 -2.98 19.67 11.20
CA LYS A 50 -1.78 18.89 11.48
C LYS A 50 -0.72 19.77 12.17
N GLY A 51 0.08 19.12 13.02
CA GLY A 51 1.22 19.76 13.68
C GLY A 51 1.00 20.01 15.17
N LYS A 52 2.12 20.25 15.87
CA LYS A 52 2.13 20.48 17.32
C LYS A 52 1.68 21.90 17.66
N ASN A 53 2.10 22.88 16.86
CA ASN A 53 1.76 24.29 17.07
C ASN A 53 0.49 24.65 16.28
N LYS A 54 -0.64 24.70 16.99
CA LYS A 54 -1.93 25.08 16.41
C LYS A 54 -2.17 26.56 16.64
N PRO A 55 -2.24 27.39 15.58
CA PRO A 55 -2.49 28.82 15.73
C PRO A 55 -3.92 29.06 16.25
N LEU A 56 -4.13 30.16 16.94
CA LEU A 56 -5.42 30.57 17.47
C LEU A 56 -6.48 30.66 16.36
N SER A 57 -6.08 31.18 15.21
CA SER A 57 -6.90 31.27 14.01
C SER A 57 -6.06 31.03 12.76
N ARG A 58 -6.53 30.19 11.86
CA ARG A 58 -5.90 29.91 10.57
C ARG A 58 -6.94 29.82 9.48
N SER A 59 -6.81 30.68 8.48
CA SER A 59 -7.60 30.63 7.27
C SER A 59 -6.93 29.72 6.24
N ILE A 60 -7.71 28.95 5.50
CA ILE A 60 -7.23 28.18 4.35
C ILE A 60 -7.84 28.72 3.06
N ARG A 61 -7.34 28.24 1.93
CA ARG A 61 -7.80 28.67 0.61
C ARG A 61 -9.30 28.40 0.45
N CYS A 62 -10.05 29.40 0.04
CA CYS A 62 -11.51 29.31 -0.18
C CYS A 62 -11.92 29.53 -1.65
N ALA A 63 -10.98 29.94 -2.52
CA ALA A 63 -11.20 30.16 -3.94
C ALA A 63 -9.98 29.73 -4.77
N ASN A 64 -10.11 29.69 -6.09
CA ASN A 64 -9.07 29.26 -7.03
C ASN A 64 -8.54 27.86 -6.66
N ILE A 65 -9.44 26.94 -6.31
CA ILE A 65 -9.16 25.56 -6.04
C ILE A 65 -9.48 24.81 -7.32
N TYR A 66 -8.52 24.07 -7.86
CA TYR A 66 -8.68 23.27 -9.06
C TYR A 66 -8.72 21.80 -8.70
N TRP A 67 -9.67 21.09 -9.31
CA TRP A 67 -9.84 19.66 -9.15
C TRP A 67 -10.18 19.01 -10.49
N PHE A 68 -9.48 17.92 -10.81
CA PHE A 68 -9.72 17.18 -12.04
C PHE A 68 -10.95 16.29 -11.87
N ASP A 69 -11.97 16.53 -12.69
CA ASP A 69 -13.20 15.75 -12.71
C ASP A 69 -13.04 14.59 -13.70
N GLU A 70 -12.86 13.39 -13.19
CA GLU A 70 -12.68 12.18 -14.00
C GLU A 70 -13.91 11.86 -14.86
N GLU A 71 -15.12 12.20 -14.39
CA GLU A 71 -16.35 11.97 -15.15
C GLU A 71 -16.48 12.93 -16.33
N LYS A 72 -16.00 14.15 -16.19
CA LYS A 72 -16.06 15.20 -17.23
C LYS A 72 -14.76 15.29 -18.05
N GLY A 73 -13.66 14.75 -17.57
CA GLY A 73 -12.37 14.72 -18.25
C GLY A 73 -11.61 16.06 -18.30
N TYR A 74 -11.95 17.03 -17.45
CA TYR A 74 -11.24 18.32 -17.36
C TYR A 74 -11.16 18.86 -15.94
N GLU A 75 -10.25 19.83 -15.72
CA GLU A 75 -10.10 20.51 -14.44
C GLU A 75 -11.23 21.52 -14.24
N ARG A 76 -11.84 21.47 -13.06
CA ARG A 76 -12.91 22.38 -12.65
C ARG A 76 -12.45 23.25 -11.50
N GLU A 77 -12.83 24.53 -11.57
CA GLU A 77 -12.58 25.45 -10.48
C GLU A 77 -13.65 25.33 -9.39
N LEU A 78 -13.19 25.35 -8.14
CA LEU A 78 -14.04 25.35 -6.95
C LEU A 78 -13.78 26.57 -6.10
N LYS A 79 -14.84 27.06 -5.46
CA LYS A 79 -14.80 28.12 -4.46
C LYS A 79 -15.84 27.89 -3.36
N HIS A 80 -15.56 28.43 -2.18
CA HIS A 80 -16.49 28.44 -1.06
C HIS A 80 -17.20 29.78 -1.00
N THR A 81 -18.55 29.75 -1.03
CA THR A 81 -19.40 30.93 -1.00
C THR A 81 -20.47 30.81 0.06
N LEU A 82 -21.01 31.93 0.50
CA LEU A 82 -22.17 31.95 1.40
C LEU A 82 -23.38 31.32 0.69
N ASN A 83 -24.14 30.51 1.41
CA ASN A 83 -25.39 29.87 0.94
C ASN A 83 -25.26 29.07 -0.36
N GLN A 84 -24.11 28.44 -0.57
CA GLN A 84 -23.82 27.67 -1.78
C GLN A 84 -24.60 26.36 -1.86
N ARG A 85 -25.07 26.02 -3.05
CA ARG A 85 -25.65 24.72 -3.40
C ARG A 85 -24.64 23.77 -4.03
N THR A 86 -23.56 24.30 -4.59
CA THR A 86 -22.46 23.60 -5.20
C THR A 86 -21.16 24.34 -4.94
N SER A 87 -20.01 23.64 -4.94
CA SER A 87 -18.69 24.26 -4.86
C SER A 87 -18.11 24.59 -6.24
N PHE A 88 -18.66 24.03 -7.30
CA PHE A 88 -18.16 24.18 -8.66
C PHE A 88 -18.59 25.51 -9.26
N VAL A 89 -17.61 26.29 -9.74
CA VAL A 89 -17.84 27.64 -10.27
C VAL A 89 -18.71 27.63 -11.51
N ASP A 90 -18.55 26.62 -12.37
CA ASP A 90 -19.34 26.43 -13.61
C ASP A 90 -20.83 26.14 -13.35
N GLU A 91 -21.20 25.67 -12.18
CA GLU A 91 -22.57 25.37 -11.77
C GLU A 91 -23.21 26.51 -10.95
N MET A 92 -22.41 27.49 -10.52
CA MET A 92 -22.90 28.60 -9.70
C MET A 92 -23.70 29.61 -10.55
N LYS A 93 -24.83 30.05 -10.02
CA LYS A 93 -25.69 31.06 -10.66
C LYS A 93 -25.70 32.33 -9.82
N GLY A 94 -25.62 33.49 -10.52
CA GLY A 94 -25.66 34.81 -9.91
C GLY A 94 -24.39 35.18 -9.14
N ASP A 95 -24.39 36.37 -8.52
CA ASP A 95 -23.27 36.86 -7.73
C ASP A 95 -23.14 36.07 -6.42
N GLN A 96 -22.04 35.35 -6.30
CA GLN A 96 -21.72 34.53 -5.14
C GLN A 96 -20.65 35.20 -4.29
N ARG A 97 -21.01 35.57 -3.08
CA ARG A 97 -20.08 36.17 -2.12
C ARG A 97 -19.17 35.09 -1.51
N LEU A 98 -17.87 35.29 -1.60
CA LEU A 98 -16.90 34.39 -0.99
C LEU A 98 -17.08 34.35 0.53
N ASP A 99 -16.95 33.16 1.11
CA ASP A 99 -16.87 32.94 2.54
C ASP A 99 -15.50 32.37 2.92
N HIS A 100 -15.06 32.69 4.13
CA HIS A 100 -13.77 32.24 4.63
C HIS A 100 -13.87 30.91 5.36
N ILE A 101 -12.90 30.03 5.12
CA ILE A 101 -12.76 28.77 5.84
C ILE A 101 -11.70 28.98 6.92
N VAL A 102 -12.16 29.08 8.18
CA VAL A 102 -11.27 29.45 9.29
C VAL A 102 -11.28 28.38 10.37
N PHE A 103 -10.12 27.81 10.63
CA PHE A 103 -9.86 26.97 11.78
C PHE A 103 -9.64 27.84 13.02
N ARG A 104 -10.31 27.51 14.12
CA ARG A 104 -10.17 28.19 15.41
C ARG A 104 -9.55 27.24 16.42
N SER A 105 -8.50 27.64 17.09
CA SER A 105 -7.73 26.78 18.02
C SER A 105 -7.36 25.43 17.42
N GLY A 106 -7.05 25.43 16.11
CA GLY A 106 -6.66 24.25 15.36
C GLY A 106 -7.79 23.32 14.93
N GLN A 107 -9.05 23.71 15.10
CA GLN A 107 -10.22 22.89 14.77
C GLN A 107 -11.23 23.66 13.93
N LEU A 108 -12.00 22.93 13.11
CA LEU A 108 -13.12 23.43 12.35
C LEU A 108 -14.26 22.42 12.41
N PHE A 109 -15.33 22.78 13.09
CA PHE A 109 -16.56 21.98 13.14
C PHE A 109 -17.52 22.42 12.04
N ILE A 110 -18.03 21.46 11.28
CA ILE A 110 -19.00 21.70 10.20
C ILE A 110 -20.20 20.79 10.42
N PRO A 111 -21.39 21.38 10.68
CA PRO A 111 -22.61 20.63 10.90
C PRO A 111 -23.07 19.94 9.60
N LYS A 112 -23.90 18.93 9.76
CA LYS A 112 -24.44 18.07 8.68
C LYS A 112 -25.21 18.84 7.60
N GLU A 113 -25.79 20.01 7.93
CA GLU A 113 -26.51 20.85 6.97
C GLU A 113 -25.60 21.45 5.90
N LYS A 114 -24.32 21.69 6.22
CA LYS A 114 -23.33 22.27 5.30
C LYS A 114 -22.59 21.18 4.48
N THR A 115 -23.36 20.32 3.81
CA THR A 115 -22.83 19.18 3.03
C THR A 115 -21.87 19.60 1.92
N VAL A 116 -22.10 20.75 1.30
CA VAL A 116 -21.26 21.27 0.20
C VAL A 116 -19.87 21.62 0.70
N LEU A 117 -19.77 22.33 1.83
CA LEU A 117 -18.50 22.64 2.47
C LEU A 117 -17.80 21.38 2.97
N GLN A 118 -18.54 20.42 3.52
CA GLN A 118 -17.98 19.13 3.91
C GLN A 118 -17.38 18.38 2.73
N LYS A 119 -18.07 18.33 1.58
CA LYS A 119 -17.55 17.72 0.36
C LYS A 119 -16.31 18.44 -0.16
N LEU A 120 -16.33 19.79 -0.15
CA LEU A 120 -15.17 20.59 -0.55
C LEU A 120 -13.94 20.20 0.27
N LEU A 121 -14.06 20.14 1.59
CA LEU A 121 -12.93 19.84 2.49
C LEU A 121 -12.51 18.37 2.52
N SER A 122 -13.46 17.44 2.38
CA SER A 122 -13.15 16.01 2.48
C SER A 122 -12.73 15.36 1.16
N VAL A 123 -13.11 15.95 0.01
CA VAL A 123 -12.89 15.33 -1.30
C VAL A 123 -11.97 16.17 -2.18
N TYR A 124 -12.24 17.47 -2.29
CA TYR A 124 -11.68 18.29 -3.36
C TYR A 124 -10.50 19.18 -2.94
N HIS A 125 -10.38 19.52 -1.65
CA HIS A 125 -9.42 20.52 -1.21
C HIS A 125 -7.98 19.98 -1.24
N PRO A 126 -7.00 20.69 -1.89
CA PRO A 126 -5.62 20.22 -2.05
C PRO A 126 -4.82 20.17 -0.76
N ASP A 127 -5.25 20.89 0.29
CA ASP A 127 -4.60 20.91 1.60
C ASP A 127 -5.10 19.80 2.54
N LYS A 128 -6.06 18.99 2.08
CA LYS A 128 -6.49 17.79 2.79
C LYS A 128 -5.31 16.85 2.98
N ASP A 129 -5.21 16.25 4.15
CA ASP A 129 -4.15 15.32 4.58
C ASP A 129 -2.73 15.93 4.59
N LYS A 130 -2.55 17.15 4.08
CA LYS A 130 -1.29 17.93 4.18
C LYS A 130 -1.33 18.89 5.37
N LEU A 131 -2.30 19.79 5.39
CA LEU A 131 -2.46 20.84 6.38
C LEU A 131 -3.46 20.47 7.48
N TYR A 132 -4.53 19.80 7.13
CA TYR A 132 -5.57 19.35 8.03
C TYR A 132 -6.07 17.95 7.64
N PHE A 133 -6.76 17.29 8.54
CA PHE A 133 -7.40 16.00 8.32
C PHE A 133 -8.79 15.99 8.97
N GLU A 134 -9.68 15.13 8.46
CA GLU A 134 -10.97 14.86 9.08
C GLU A 134 -10.77 13.98 10.32
N HIS A 135 -11.28 14.43 11.46
CA HIS A 135 -11.22 13.65 12.70
C HIS A 135 -12.30 12.56 12.69
N LYS A 136 -11.87 11.34 12.50
CA LYS A 136 -12.72 10.15 12.50
C LYS A 136 -12.28 9.25 13.65
N PRO A 137 -12.92 9.37 14.82
CA PRO A 137 -12.47 8.69 16.04
C PRO A 137 -12.47 7.16 15.88
N VAL A 138 -13.43 6.60 15.16
CA VAL A 138 -13.52 5.15 14.94
C VAL A 138 -12.38 4.65 14.08
N GLU A 139 -12.09 5.29 12.95
CA GLU A 139 -10.97 4.90 12.08
C GLU A 139 -9.62 5.07 12.78
N ILE A 140 -9.46 6.14 13.58
CA ILE A 140 -8.24 6.36 14.38
C ILE A 140 -8.06 5.24 15.41
N ALA A 141 -9.15 4.86 16.11
CA ALA A 141 -9.12 3.78 17.09
C ALA A 141 -8.81 2.43 16.43
N GLN A 142 -9.37 2.14 15.26
CA GLN A 142 -9.07 0.92 14.50
C GLN A 142 -7.61 0.86 14.07
N ASN A 143 -7.08 1.94 13.48
CA ASN A 143 -5.67 1.99 13.08
C ASN A 143 -4.72 1.85 14.28
N GLN A 144 -5.08 2.41 15.44
CA GLN A 144 -4.30 2.23 16.67
C GLN A 144 -4.36 0.80 17.19
N MET A 145 -5.54 0.16 17.07
CA MET A 145 -5.71 -1.24 17.45
C MET A 145 -4.87 -2.16 16.57
N GLU A 146 -4.92 -1.99 15.25
CA GLU A 146 -4.10 -2.74 14.29
C GLU A 146 -2.60 -2.60 14.58
N LEU A 147 -2.13 -1.40 14.92
CA LEU A 147 -0.73 -1.17 15.29
C LEU A 147 -0.37 -1.91 16.60
N LEU A 148 -1.25 -1.89 17.60
CA LEU A 148 -1.03 -2.60 18.86
C LEU A 148 -1.05 -4.11 18.69
N GLU A 149 -1.95 -4.63 17.86
CA GLU A 149 -2.01 -6.05 17.50
C GLU A 149 -0.71 -6.46 16.80
N MET A 150 -0.27 -5.70 15.81
CA MET A 150 0.99 -5.95 15.11
C MET A 150 2.20 -5.91 16.05
N GLU A 151 2.29 -4.94 16.98
CA GLU A 151 3.35 -4.86 17.99
C GLU A 151 3.32 -6.08 18.90
N THR A 152 2.13 -6.52 19.30
CA THR A 152 1.94 -7.69 20.14
C THR A 152 2.38 -8.96 19.44
N ASP A 153 1.94 -9.16 18.20
CA ASP A 153 2.30 -10.31 17.37
C ASP A 153 3.81 -10.39 17.15
N ALA A 154 4.45 -9.24 16.85
CA ALA A 154 5.90 -9.16 16.70
C ALA A 154 6.63 -9.55 17.99
N LEU A 155 6.16 -9.10 19.15
CA LEU A 155 6.75 -9.46 20.45
C LEU A 155 6.56 -10.93 20.80
N ILE A 156 5.39 -11.51 20.49
CA ILE A 156 5.12 -12.93 20.69
C ILE A 156 6.02 -13.77 19.79
N ALA A 157 6.13 -13.41 18.51
CA ALA A 157 7.01 -14.07 17.56
C ALA A 157 8.48 -13.99 18.01
N ALA A 158 8.98 -12.82 18.42
CA ALA A 158 10.33 -12.63 18.90
C ALA A 158 10.64 -13.42 20.18
N ARG A 159 9.67 -13.56 21.09
CA ARG A 159 9.81 -14.34 22.33
C ARG A 159 9.96 -15.83 22.05
N ASN A 160 9.17 -16.36 21.10
CA ASN A 160 9.10 -17.78 20.80
C ASN A 160 10.13 -18.22 19.75
N MET A 161 10.83 -17.27 19.14
CA MET A 161 11.78 -17.51 18.07
C MET A 161 13.01 -18.26 18.54
N ASP A 162 13.47 -19.19 17.70
CA ASP A 162 14.72 -19.90 17.91
C ASP A 162 15.93 -18.96 17.79
N ILE A 163 16.99 -19.30 18.53
CA ILE A 163 18.21 -18.48 18.60
C ILE A 163 18.88 -18.31 17.23
N ASP A 164 18.87 -19.34 16.40
CA ASP A 164 19.47 -19.30 15.06
C ASP A 164 18.73 -18.34 14.12
N VAL A 165 17.39 -18.34 14.20
CA VAL A 165 16.57 -17.40 13.42
C VAL A 165 16.70 -15.97 13.98
N ALA A 166 16.74 -15.84 15.31
CA ALA A 166 16.96 -14.57 15.97
C ALA A 166 18.29 -13.92 15.54
N GLU A 167 19.35 -14.72 15.46
CA GLU A 167 20.65 -14.28 14.97
C GLU A 167 20.59 -13.86 13.51
N ALA A 168 19.87 -14.61 12.67
CA ALA A 168 19.68 -14.28 11.25
C ALA A 168 19.05 -12.89 11.07
N ILE A 169 17.97 -12.61 11.79
CA ILE A 169 17.24 -11.35 11.74
C ILE A 169 18.12 -10.21 12.28
N MET A 170 18.74 -10.42 13.44
CA MET A 170 19.60 -9.39 14.04
C MET A 170 20.82 -9.09 13.20
N ARG A 171 21.32 -10.06 12.43
CA ARG A 171 22.44 -9.86 11.50
C ARG A 171 22.08 -8.94 10.34
N VAL A 172 20.82 -8.91 9.91
CA VAL A 172 20.33 -7.94 8.92
C VAL A 172 20.36 -6.50 9.49
N GLU A 173 19.98 -6.31 10.76
CA GLU A 173 19.95 -4.97 11.40
C GLU A 173 21.33 -4.52 11.89
N ASN A 174 22.09 -5.41 12.55
CA ASN A 174 23.32 -5.09 13.26
C ASN A 174 24.61 -5.61 12.57
N GLY A 175 24.48 -6.31 11.45
CA GLY A 175 25.62 -6.86 10.70
C GLY A 175 26.42 -7.91 11.46
N SER A 176 27.74 -7.93 11.25
CA SER A 176 28.66 -8.93 11.81
C SER A 176 28.89 -8.82 13.32
N SER A 177 28.45 -7.73 13.97
CA SER A 177 28.60 -7.55 15.42
C SER A 177 27.81 -8.57 16.24
N VAL A 178 26.79 -9.17 15.64
CA VAL A 178 25.90 -10.16 16.27
C VAL A 178 26.66 -11.42 16.70
N SER A 179 27.68 -11.86 15.97
CA SER A 179 28.48 -13.04 16.30
C SER A 179 29.26 -12.92 17.65
N LYS A 180 29.41 -11.69 18.14
CA LYS A 180 30.09 -11.42 19.46
C LYS A 180 29.10 -11.28 20.63
N MET A 181 27.78 -11.28 20.35
CA MET A 181 26.76 -11.08 21.36
C MET A 181 26.44 -12.38 22.10
N SER A 182 26.16 -12.26 23.39
CA SER A 182 25.62 -13.40 24.15
C SER A 182 24.16 -13.66 23.77
N SER A 183 23.68 -14.90 23.95
CA SER A 183 22.31 -15.28 23.68
C SER A 183 21.27 -14.42 24.44
N LYS A 184 21.61 -13.90 25.60
CA LYS A 184 20.74 -13.00 26.37
C LYS A 184 20.68 -11.61 25.78
N GLU A 185 21.80 -11.08 25.31
CA GLU A 185 21.88 -9.79 24.64
C GLU A 185 21.13 -9.85 23.31
N LEU A 186 21.33 -10.92 22.55
CA LEU A 186 20.65 -11.16 21.30
C LEU A 186 19.11 -11.18 21.48
N LYS A 187 18.60 -11.91 22.47
CA LYS A 187 17.16 -11.93 22.78
C LYS A 187 16.63 -10.57 23.23
N ARG A 188 17.38 -9.84 24.04
CA ARG A 188 17.01 -8.48 24.46
C ARG A 188 16.88 -7.55 23.25
N ASP A 189 17.89 -7.57 22.38
CA ASP A 189 17.95 -6.66 21.23
C ASP A 189 16.92 -7.03 20.17
N LEU A 190 16.64 -8.33 19.98
CA LEU A 190 15.55 -8.81 19.15
C LEU A 190 14.18 -8.29 19.62
N LEU A 191 13.89 -8.37 20.93
CA LEU A 191 12.65 -7.85 21.49
C LEU A 191 12.54 -6.32 21.33
N LEU A 192 13.65 -5.61 21.50
CA LEU A 192 13.68 -4.15 21.27
C LEU A 192 13.46 -3.81 19.80
N PHE A 193 14.01 -4.60 18.88
CA PHE A 193 13.81 -4.43 17.45
C PHE A 193 12.36 -4.70 17.06
N ALA A 194 11.78 -5.82 17.51
CA ALA A 194 10.37 -6.17 17.28
C ALA A 194 9.41 -5.08 17.76
N ARG A 195 9.70 -4.47 18.92
CA ARG A 195 8.91 -3.36 19.46
C ARG A 195 9.06 -2.06 18.67
N LYS A 196 10.28 -1.73 18.22
CA LYS A 196 10.54 -0.47 17.50
C LYS A 196 10.04 -0.47 16.06
N LYS A 197 10.15 -1.61 15.38
CA LYS A 197 9.83 -1.78 13.95
C LYS A 197 9.07 -3.09 13.74
N PRO A 198 7.83 -3.22 14.25
CA PRO A 198 7.09 -4.48 14.25
C PRO A 198 6.84 -5.02 12.84
N GLN A 199 6.46 -4.16 11.88
CA GLN A 199 6.23 -4.56 10.50
C GLN A 199 7.49 -5.16 9.88
N LEU A 200 8.60 -4.44 9.94
CA LEU A 200 9.87 -4.90 9.37
C LEU A 200 10.36 -6.19 10.03
N PHE A 201 10.14 -6.33 11.33
CA PHE A 201 10.48 -7.55 12.06
C PHE A 201 9.66 -8.74 11.55
N LEU A 202 8.35 -8.59 11.40
CA LEU A 202 7.49 -9.66 10.90
C LEU A 202 7.81 -10.04 9.44
N ASP A 203 8.13 -9.05 8.61
CA ASP A 203 8.55 -9.29 7.23
C ASP A 203 9.84 -10.12 7.18
N LEU A 204 10.84 -9.77 8.01
CA LEU A 204 12.10 -10.54 8.11
C LEU A 204 11.92 -11.90 8.75
N ALA A 205 11.00 -12.05 9.70
CA ALA A 205 10.71 -13.32 10.36
C ALA A 205 10.05 -14.33 9.41
N ASN A 206 9.32 -13.84 8.41
CA ASN A 206 8.65 -14.67 7.41
C ASN A 206 9.51 -14.88 6.14
N ASP A 207 10.67 -14.22 6.05
CA ASP A 207 11.56 -14.34 4.89
C ASP A 207 12.54 -15.51 5.06
N GLU A 208 12.31 -16.59 4.34
CA GLU A 208 13.18 -17.77 4.33
C GLU A 208 14.61 -17.46 3.88
N ASN A 209 14.81 -16.45 3.04
CA ASN A 209 16.15 -16.05 2.55
C ASN A 209 17.02 -15.52 3.68
N VAL A 210 16.45 -14.88 4.70
CA VAL A 210 17.19 -14.38 5.86
C VAL A 210 17.86 -15.53 6.60
N VAL A 211 17.16 -16.63 6.81
CA VAL A 211 17.68 -17.84 7.48
C VAL A 211 18.75 -18.51 6.62
N LEU A 212 18.52 -18.64 5.32
CA LEU A 212 19.49 -19.23 4.39
C LEU A 212 20.77 -18.42 4.29
N ARG A 213 20.69 -17.10 4.24
CA ARG A 213 21.86 -16.21 4.25
C ARG A 213 22.67 -16.35 5.53
N ASN A 214 22.02 -16.39 6.68
CA ASN A 214 22.71 -16.59 7.97
C ASN A 214 23.42 -17.94 8.02
N PHE A 215 22.79 -18.99 7.51
CA PHE A 215 23.40 -20.31 7.40
C PHE A 215 24.69 -20.27 6.55
N GLY A 216 24.64 -19.62 5.39
CA GLY A 216 25.80 -19.44 4.52
C GLY A 216 26.94 -18.67 5.20
N ILE A 217 26.63 -17.61 5.92
CA ILE A 217 27.60 -16.81 6.67
C ILE A 217 28.23 -17.65 7.80
N LYS A 218 27.42 -18.35 8.61
CA LYS A 218 27.93 -19.26 9.67
C LYS A 218 28.83 -20.35 9.11
N ALA A 219 28.44 -20.98 8.03
CA ALA A 219 29.25 -22.00 7.38
C ALA A 219 30.59 -21.46 6.89
N THR A 220 30.65 -20.19 6.49
CA THR A 220 31.89 -19.50 6.10
C THR A 220 32.73 -19.14 7.34
N GLU A 221 32.11 -18.63 8.41
CA GLU A 221 32.78 -18.31 9.68
C GLU A 221 33.40 -19.56 10.34
N LEU A 222 32.72 -20.70 10.23
CA LEU A 222 33.20 -22.00 10.74
C LEU A 222 34.25 -22.66 9.81
N GLY A 223 34.56 -22.04 8.66
CA GLY A 223 35.55 -22.56 7.72
C GLY A 223 35.09 -23.82 6.98
N ILE A 224 33.80 -24.10 6.91
CA ILE A 224 33.21 -25.22 6.15
C ILE A 224 33.08 -24.83 4.67
N LEU A 225 32.64 -23.61 4.42
CA LEU A 225 32.52 -23.00 3.11
C LEU A 225 33.56 -21.89 2.93
N ASN A 226 33.99 -21.71 1.70
CA ASN A 226 34.84 -20.61 1.30
C ASN A 226 34.10 -19.78 0.23
N LEU A 227 33.99 -18.49 0.46
CA LEU A 227 33.42 -17.56 -0.50
C LEU A 227 34.55 -16.98 -1.36
N SER A 228 34.40 -17.00 -2.66
CA SER A 228 35.41 -16.42 -3.60
C SER A 228 35.54 -14.90 -3.37
N SER A 229 36.69 -14.34 -3.80
CA SER A 229 37.00 -12.91 -3.65
C SER A 229 35.99 -11.99 -4.36
N ASP A 230 35.36 -12.50 -5.41
CA ASP A 230 34.28 -11.83 -6.15
C ASP A 230 32.87 -11.96 -5.49
N GLN A 231 32.80 -12.67 -4.34
CA GLN A 231 31.58 -12.95 -3.55
C GLN A 231 30.45 -13.66 -4.34
N ARG A 232 30.81 -14.37 -5.42
CA ARG A 232 29.85 -14.99 -6.34
C ARG A 232 29.84 -16.50 -6.32
N THR A 233 30.83 -17.12 -5.71
CA THR A 233 30.97 -18.57 -5.75
C THR A 233 31.26 -19.13 -4.37
N PHE A 234 30.40 -20.03 -3.90
CA PHE A 234 30.69 -20.85 -2.73
C PHE A 234 31.41 -22.12 -3.12
N SER A 235 32.48 -22.45 -2.42
CA SER A 235 33.24 -23.69 -2.54
C SER A 235 33.45 -24.35 -1.20
N TRP A 236 33.63 -25.67 -1.17
CA TRP A 236 34.00 -26.38 0.03
C TRP A 236 35.43 -25.99 0.44
N ALA A 237 35.62 -25.64 1.72
CA ALA A 237 36.94 -25.27 2.21
C ALA A 237 37.90 -26.46 2.19
N SER A 238 37.42 -27.70 2.36
CA SER A 238 38.22 -28.94 2.41
C SER A 238 38.86 -29.31 1.08
N ASN A 239 38.16 -29.17 -0.04
CA ASN A 239 38.60 -29.65 -1.37
C ASN A 239 38.51 -28.60 -2.48
N LYS A 240 38.12 -27.36 -2.14
CA LYS A 240 37.92 -26.23 -3.05
C LYS A 240 36.94 -26.52 -4.22
N ARG A 241 36.14 -27.56 -4.09
CA ARG A 241 35.14 -27.90 -5.11
C ARG A 241 34.01 -26.89 -5.06
N LYS A 242 33.67 -26.34 -6.22
CA LYS A 242 32.57 -25.39 -6.38
C LYS A 242 31.25 -26.05 -5.97
N LEU A 243 30.48 -25.33 -5.14
CA LEU A 243 29.18 -25.75 -4.67
C LEU A 243 28.06 -25.09 -5.47
N MET A 244 28.04 -23.75 -5.48
CA MET A 244 27.00 -22.97 -6.15
C MET A 244 27.52 -21.56 -6.51
N ASN A 245 26.81 -20.92 -7.43
CA ASN A 245 26.97 -19.49 -7.69
C ASN A 245 25.89 -18.72 -6.95
N VAL A 246 26.26 -17.56 -6.42
CA VAL A 246 25.31 -16.58 -5.91
C VAL A 246 24.68 -15.87 -7.11
N PRO A 247 23.34 -15.78 -7.23
CA PRO A 247 22.65 -15.03 -8.27
C PRO A 247 23.10 -13.57 -8.34
N PHE A 248 22.95 -12.94 -9.52
CA PHE A 248 23.52 -11.61 -9.78
C PHE A 248 22.88 -10.50 -8.93
N ASP A 249 21.63 -10.68 -8.50
CA ASP A 249 20.84 -9.71 -7.74
C ASP A 249 20.84 -9.97 -6.22
N GLU A 250 21.55 -11.00 -5.76
CA GLU A 250 21.65 -11.35 -4.34
C GLU A 250 23.10 -11.13 -3.86
N HIS A 251 23.24 -10.17 -2.97
CA HIS A 251 24.51 -9.88 -2.29
C HIS A 251 24.55 -10.49 -0.90
#